data_9963327832c6530bf453fd31149b4dca
#
_entry.id   9963327832c6530bf453fd31149b4dca
#
_cell.length_a   1.000
_cell.length_b   1.000
_cell.length_c   1.000
_cell.angle_alpha   90.00
_cell.angle_beta   90.00
_cell.angle_gamma   90.00
#
_symmetry.space_group_name_H-M   'P 1'
#
loop_
_entity.id
_entity.type
_entity.pdbx_description
1 polymer ?
#
loop_
_entity_poly.entity_id
_entity_poly.type
_entity_poly.pdbx_seq_one_letter_code
_entity_poly.pdbx_strand_id
1 'polypeptide(L)'
;MPMEFPKGLTVGAVLSREDASDVMVTTDGTPVRNMIPGSVIGTSSLRRQIQIRQMNPQVKVKLLRGNVQTRLEKLKSGQYDGILLAAAGLNRLGIGGENLASGAGSERSGKLCMAEAQTEAADPLYFEHLPMQQFVPAAGQGILAVEIRQGELTEIMRAIHSVETEAELTAEREFLTILGGGCNAPCGAHCRLDEAENKLSMHVMYARDGVHPEYRSEAVLLDGSLKDLPEQQRKWEQAQTAATGAACAESTESVRMTLLTGAKKLARDLAEIVSSDGFFTFQSTKIFVPSRRYVIYSSKS
;
A
#
# COMPACT_ATOMS: atom_id res chain seq x y z
N MET A 1 -3.49 3.80 -8.92
CA MET A 1 -3.29 3.22 -10.27
C MET A 1 -4.59 2.54 -10.67
N PRO A 2 -5.13 2.74 -11.87
CA PRO A 2 -6.37 2.09 -12.33
C PRO A 2 -6.19 0.57 -12.40
N MET A 3 -7.27 -0.19 -12.27
CA MET A 3 -7.22 -1.66 -12.42
C MET A 3 -7.00 -2.04 -13.89
N GLU A 4 -7.58 -1.30 -14.81
CA GLU A 4 -7.40 -1.46 -16.26
C GLU A 4 -6.83 -0.16 -16.85
N PHE A 5 -5.95 -0.28 -17.81
CA PHE A 5 -5.38 0.86 -18.51
C PHE A 5 -6.18 1.18 -19.79
N PRO A 6 -6.28 2.45 -20.17
CA PRO A 6 -6.82 2.82 -21.46
C PRO A 6 -6.06 2.13 -22.61
N LYS A 7 -6.76 1.86 -23.72
CA LYS A 7 -6.15 1.22 -24.88
C LYS A 7 -4.93 2.01 -25.39
N GLY A 8 -3.81 1.34 -25.57
CA GLY A 8 -2.55 1.93 -26.00
C GLY A 8 -1.65 2.48 -24.88
N LEU A 9 -2.09 2.40 -23.63
CA LEU A 9 -1.28 2.72 -22.45
C LEU A 9 -0.87 1.44 -21.69
N THR A 10 0.27 1.50 -21.02
CA THR A 10 0.79 0.40 -20.21
C THR A 10 1.65 0.95 -19.06
N VAL A 11 1.92 0.11 -18.07
CA VAL A 11 2.96 0.41 -17.07
C VAL A 11 4.31 0.22 -17.72
N GLY A 12 5.08 1.28 -17.82
CA GLY A 12 6.45 1.25 -18.33
C GLY A 12 7.45 0.91 -17.26
N ALA A 13 7.26 1.41 -16.04
CA ALA A 13 8.10 1.10 -14.90
C ALA A 13 7.31 1.11 -13.59
N VAL A 14 7.77 0.29 -12.66
CA VAL A 14 7.39 0.30 -11.25
C VAL A 14 8.66 0.65 -10.47
N LEU A 15 8.62 1.72 -9.69
CA LEU A 15 9.77 2.19 -8.92
C LEU A 15 9.85 1.43 -7.59
N SER A 16 11.04 1.43 -6.99
CA SER A 16 11.26 0.87 -5.64
C SER A 16 10.24 1.42 -4.65
N ARG A 17 9.74 0.52 -3.80
CA ARG A 17 8.66 0.82 -2.85
C ARG A 17 9.16 1.71 -1.73
N GLU A 18 8.42 2.77 -1.48
CA GLU A 18 8.53 3.60 -0.28
C GLU A 18 7.74 2.96 0.88
N ASP A 19 7.92 3.43 2.11
CA ASP A 19 7.19 2.93 3.28
C ASP A 19 5.68 2.85 3.02
N ALA A 20 5.17 1.63 3.05
CA ALA A 20 3.76 1.32 2.78
C ALA A 20 2.85 1.57 3.98
N SER A 21 3.40 1.86 5.17
CA SER A 21 2.61 2.00 6.40
C SER A 21 1.63 3.17 6.34
N ASP A 22 0.59 3.05 7.15
CA ASP A 22 -0.29 4.16 7.48
C ASP A 22 0.22 4.86 8.75
N VAL A 23 0.04 6.16 8.81
CA VAL A 23 0.45 7.00 9.92
C VAL A 23 -0.76 7.76 10.45
N MET A 24 -0.98 7.69 11.77
CA MET A 24 -1.85 8.61 12.48
C MET A 24 -1.07 9.88 12.79
N VAL A 25 -1.62 11.03 12.43
CA VAL A 25 -1.06 12.35 12.73
C VAL A 25 -1.99 13.05 13.68
N THR A 26 -1.45 13.57 14.80
CA THR A 26 -2.15 14.34 15.85
C THR A 26 -1.39 15.59 16.20
N THR A 27 -2.02 16.52 16.91
CA THR A 27 -1.40 17.75 17.44
C THR A 27 -0.99 17.64 18.90
N ASP A 28 -1.47 16.62 19.60
CA ASP A 28 -1.25 16.41 21.04
C ASP A 28 -0.45 15.17 21.38
N GLY A 29 -0.11 14.35 20.38
CA GLY A 29 0.63 13.10 20.55
C GLY A 29 -0.19 11.94 21.11
N THR A 30 -1.53 12.05 21.17
CA THR A 30 -2.38 10.96 21.67
C THR A 30 -2.43 9.80 20.66
N PRO A 31 -1.94 8.59 21.01
CA PRO A 31 -2.05 7.41 20.16
C PRO A 31 -3.50 7.01 19.93
N VAL A 32 -3.80 6.35 18.78
CA VAL A 32 -5.16 5.90 18.43
C VAL A 32 -5.84 5.15 19.56
N ARG A 33 -5.13 4.23 20.22
CA ARG A 33 -5.68 3.38 21.28
C ARG A 33 -6.08 4.15 22.54
N ASN A 34 -5.48 5.32 22.74
CA ASN A 34 -5.69 6.17 23.93
C ASN A 34 -6.64 7.34 23.67
N MET A 35 -7.11 7.50 22.43
CA MET A 35 -8.08 8.56 22.12
C MET A 35 -9.39 8.35 22.88
N ILE A 36 -9.91 9.44 23.45
CA ILE A 36 -11.13 9.42 24.26
C ILE A 36 -12.39 9.18 23.42
N PRO A 37 -13.48 8.69 24.04
CA PRO A 37 -14.75 8.51 23.35
C PRO A 37 -15.21 9.78 22.63
N GLY A 38 -15.55 9.62 21.36
CA GLY A 38 -16.04 10.73 20.53
C GLY A 38 -14.98 11.52 19.79
N SER A 39 -13.66 11.27 20.03
CA SER A 39 -12.57 11.84 19.22
C SER A 39 -12.81 11.61 17.73
N VAL A 40 -12.52 12.62 16.92
CA VAL A 40 -12.83 12.65 15.49
C VAL A 40 -11.58 12.36 14.66
N ILE A 41 -11.56 11.23 13.97
CA ILE A 41 -10.46 10.84 13.07
C ILE A 41 -10.86 11.10 11.62
N GLY A 42 -9.99 11.79 10.89
CA GLY A 42 -10.18 12.15 9.47
C GLY A 42 -9.62 11.12 8.50
N THR A 43 -10.49 10.52 7.68
CA THR A 43 -10.09 9.71 6.51
C THR A 43 -11.23 9.57 5.51
N SER A 44 -10.90 9.40 4.22
CA SER A 44 -11.86 9.05 3.18
C SER A 44 -11.79 7.57 2.76
N SER A 45 -10.84 6.81 3.29
CA SER A 45 -10.63 5.41 2.96
C SER A 45 -11.49 4.50 3.83
N LEU A 46 -12.36 3.70 3.19
CA LEU A 46 -13.18 2.70 3.89
C LEU A 46 -12.31 1.67 4.63
N ARG A 47 -11.23 1.20 3.99
CA ARG A 47 -10.23 0.32 4.59
C ARG A 47 -9.69 0.89 5.92
N ARG A 48 -9.30 2.16 5.92
CA ARG A 48 -8.80 2.84 7.14
C ARG A 48 -9.88 2.97 8.21
N GLN A 49 -11.10 3.33 7.80
CA GLN A 49 -12.23 3.47 8.74
C GLN A 49 -12.50 2.17 9.49
N ILE A 50 -12.54 1.04 8.77
CA ILE A 50 -12.80 -0.27 9.35
C ILE A 50 -11.72 -0.62 10.38
N GLN A 51 -10.45 -0.49 10.01
CA GLN A 51 -9.33 -0.85 10.87
C GLN A 51 -9.21 0.08 12.09
N ILE A 52 -9.46 1.38 11.92
CA ILE A 52 -9.48 2.31 13.06
C ILE A 52 -10.58 1.96 14.07
N ARG A 53 -11.77 1.61 13.60
CA ARG A 53 -12.86 1.18 14.48
C ARG A 53 -12.56 -0.12 15.20
N GLN A 54 -11.78 -1.01 14.60
CA GLN A 54 -11.27 -2.20 15.25
C GLN A 54 -10.26 -1.87 16.36
N MET A 55 -9.38 -0.88 16.12
CA MET A 55 -8.37 -0.46 17.09
C MET A 55 -8.97 0.33 18.27
N ASN A 56 -9.92 1.21 17.97
CA ASN A 56 -10.65 2.03 18.96
C ASN A 56 -12.10 2.24 18.51
N PRO A 57 -13.05 1.43 19.02
CA PRO A 57 -14.46 1.52 18.64
C PRO A 57 -15.16 2.82 19.10
N GLN A 58 -14.55 3.58 20.01
CA GLN A 58 -15.15 4.75 20.62
C GLN A 58 -14.91 6.04 19.83
N VAL A 59 -14.02 6.01 18.84
CA VAL A 59 -13.74 7.17 17.99
C VAL A 59 -14.79 7.34 16.89
N LYS A 60 -14.96 8.57 16.44
CA LYS A 60 -15.81 8.92 15.29
C LYS A 60 -14.94 9.14 14.07
N VAL A 61 -15.30 8.52 12.95
CA VAL A 61 -14.59 8.74 11.69
C VAL A 61 -15.38 9.69 10.81
N LYS A 62 -14.73 10.77 10.37
CA LYS A 62 -15.29 11.77 9.44
C LYS A 62 -14.52 11.78 8.12
N LEU A 63 -15.24 12.11 7.04
CA LEU A 63 -14.67 12.23 5.70
C LEU A 63 -13.64 13.36 5.64
N LEU A 64 -12.41 13.05 5.25
CA LEU A 64 -11.32 14.00 5.05
C LEU A 64 -10.87 13.98 3.58
N ARG A 65 -10.96 15.12 2.89
CA ARG A 65 -10.52 15.30 1.50
C ARG A 65 -9.51 16.44 1.39
N GLY A 66 -8.72 16.41 0.33
CA GLY A 66 -7.66 17.35 0.01
C GLY A 66 -6.33 16.63 -0.22
N ASN A 67 -5.30 17.37 -0.62
CA ASN A 67 -3.92 16.90 -0.62
C ASN A 67 -3.37 16.82 0.81
N VAL A 68 -2.11 16.37 0.98
CA VAL A 68 -1.50 16.20 2.31
C VAL A 68 -1.50 17.52 3.09
N GLN A 69 -1.06 18.61 2.46
CA GLN A 69 -0.99 19.93 3.10
C GLN A 69 -2.36 20.40 3.59
N THR A 70 -3.38 20.37 2.73
CA THR A 70 -4.76 20.73 3.11
C THR A 70 -5.31 19.88 4.26
N ARG A 71 -4.94 18.59 4.31
CA ARG A 71 -5.36 17.71 5.41
C ARG A 71 -4.67 18.07 6.72
N LEU A 72 -3.38 18.41 6.68
CA LEU A 72 -2.64 18.86 7.86
C LEU A 72 -3.16 20.22 8.36
N GLU A 73 -3.53 21.15 7.47
CA GLU A 73 -4.17 22.41 7.84
C GLU A 73 -5.51 22.19 8.58
N LYS A 74 -6.33 21.26 8.09
CA LYS A 74 -7.59 20.90 8.75
C LYS A 74 -7.38 20.27 10.12
N LEU A 75 -6.32 19.47 10.31
CA LEU A 75 -5.94 18.96 11.63
C LEU A 75 -5.53 20.10 12.54
N LYS A 76 -4.60 20.98 12.12
CA LYS A 76 -4.13 22.13 12.90
C LYS A 76 -5.25 23.10 13.26
N SER A 77 -6.26 23.23 12.42
CA SER A 77 -7.45 24.08 12.71
C SER A 77 -8.46 23.42 13.66
N GLY A 78 -8.17 22.24 14.24
CA GLY A 78 -9.02 21.55 15.20
C GLY A 78 -10.30 20.93 14.62
N GLN A 79 -10.38 20.77 13.28
CA GLN A 79 -11.52 20.08 12.66
C GLN A 79 -11.52 18.56 12.91
N TYR A 80 -10.37 18.02 13.29
CA TYR A 80 -10.11 16.62 13.61
C TYR A 80 -9.15 16.53 14.79
N ASP A 81 -9.30 15.52 15.63
CA ASP A 81 -8.35 15.19 16.70
C ASP A 81 -7.17 14.36 16.16
N GLY A 82 -7.38 13.67 15.04
CA GLY A 82 -6.35 12.96 14.33
C GLY A 82 -6.70 12.72 12.86
N ILE A 83 -5.70 12.51 12.02
CA ILE A 83 -5.89 12.18 10.58
C ILE A 83 -4.99 11.03 10.15
N LEU A 84 -5.47 10.23 9.20
CA LEU A 84 -4.72 9.10 8.64
C LEU A 84 -4.10 9.45 7.29
N LEU A 85 -2.78 9.34 7.21
CA LEU A 85 -1.99 9.56 6.00
C LEU A 85 -1.14 8.32 5.68
N ALA A 86 -0.65 8.20 4.44
CA ALA A 86 0.34 7.21 4.07
C ALA A 86 1.74 7.76 4.35
N ALA A 87 2.61 6.97 4.99
CA ALA A 87 4.00 7.33 5.28
C ALA A 87 4.74 7.79 4.02
N ALA A 88 4.61 7.05 2.91
CA ALA A 88 5.20 7.41 1.62
C ALA A 88 4.84 8.83 1.14
N GLY A 89 3.62 9.30 1.43
CA GLY A 89 3.21 10.66 1.07
C GLY A 89 3.89 11.73 1.93
N LEU A 90 4.07 11.45 3.19
CA LEU A 90 4.79 12.33 4.14
C LEU A 90 6.29 12.37 3.82
N ASN A 91 6.91 11.21 3.61
CA ASN A 91 8.33 11.08 3.27
C ASN A 91 8.68 11.87 2.00
N ARG A 92 7.89 11.72 0.93
CA ARG A 92 8.11 12.43 -0.34
C ARG A 92 7.99 13.96 -0.22
N LEU A 93 7.27 14.43 0.78
CA LEU A 93 7.13 15.87 1.06
C LEU A 93 8.14 16.37 2.11
N GLY A 94 9.01 15.48 2.63
CA GLY A 94 9.94 15.83 3.71
C GLY A 94 9.26 16.17 5.03
N ILE A 95 7.99 15.74 5.20
CA ILE A 95 7.21 16.01 6.41
C ILE A 95 7.47 14.89 7.42
N GLY A 96 7.96 15.27 8.61
CA GLY A 96 8.27 14.31 9.69
C GLY A 96 9.76 14.06 9.91
N GLY A 97 10.63 14.67 9.09
CA GLY A 97 12.08 14.63 9.22
C GLY A 97 12.69 13.21 9.05
N GLU A 98 13.96 13.04 9.43
CA GLU A 98 14.69 11.77 9.33
C GLU A 98 14.05 10.61 10.12
N ASN A 99 13.23 10.92 11.12
CA ASN A 99 12.53 9.94 11.94
C ASN A 99 11.42 9.18 11.20
N LEU A 100 10.84 9.77 10.14
CA LEU A 100 9.91 9.08 9.27
C LEU A 100 10.64 8.33 8.14
N ALA A 101 11.67 8.93 7.56
CA ALA A 101 12.40 8.39 6.42
C ALA A 101 13.18 7.09 6.71
N SER A 102 13.59 6.86 7.97
CA SER A 102 14.37 5.68 8.38
C SER A 102 13.50 4.46 8.75
N GLY A 103 12.25 4.42 8.33
CA GLY A 103 11.23 3.42 8.72
C GLY A 103 11.22 2.10 7.98
N ALA A 104 12.25 1.76 7.22
CA ALA A 104 12.36 0.47 6.54
C ALA A 104 12.73 -0.70 7.50
N GLY A 105 11.95 -0.94 8.55
CA GLY A 105 12.17 -2.05 9.47
C GLY A 105 10.99 -2.29 10.40
N SER A 106 10.65 -3.56 10.59
CA SER A 106 9.52 -4.05 11.38
C SER A 106 9.52 -3.67 12.89
N GLU A 107 10.54 -2.95 13.37
CA GLU A 107 10.74 -2.72 14.82
C GLU A 107 10.16 -1.40 15.35
N ARG A 108 9.54 -0.55 14.50
CA ARG A 108 9.03 0.77 14.92
C ARG A 108 7.51 0.84 15.11
N SER A 109 6.88 -0.30 15.24
CA SER A 109 5.45 -0.39 15.54
C SER A 109 5.12 0.33 16.85
N GLY A 110 4.28 1.36 16.77
CA GLY A 110 3.79 2.10 17.93
C GLY A 110 4.72 3.21 18.46
N LYS A 111 5.82 3.53 17.79
CA LYS A 111 6.71 4.61 18.21
C LYS A 111 6.15 5.97 17.78
N LEU A 112 5.83 6.80 18.75
CA LEU A 112 5.46 8.19 18.55
C LEU A 112 6.72 8.99 18.20
N CYS A 113 6.77 9.58 17.00
CA CYS A 113 7.85 10.45 16.58
C CYS A 113 7.37 11.90 16.61
N MET A 114 8.09 12.78 17.31
CA MET A 114 7.94 14.22 17.17
C MET A 114 8.70 14.66 15.93
N ALA A 115 8.05 15.33 15.00
CA ALA A 115 8.72 16.10 13.96
C ALA A 115 8.44 17.57 14.22
N GLU A 116 9.48 18.31 14.55
CA GLU A 116 9.44 19.76 14.50
C GLU A 116 9.29 20.15 13.03
N ALA A 117 8.16 20.73 12.67
CA ALA A 117 8.05 21.42 11.39
C ALA A 117 9.08 22.55 11.39
N GLN A 118 9.93 22.62 10.38
CA GLN A 118 11.04 23.59 10.25
C GLN A 118 10.57 25.05 10.05
N THR A 119 9.55 25.46 10.76
CA THR A 119 9.12 26.86 10.81
C THR A 119 8.96 27.26 12.27
N GLU A 120 9.63 28.31 12.67
CA GLU A 120 9.72 28.86 14.04
C GLU A 120 8.40 29.22 14.73
N ALA A 121 7.23 28.86 14.19
CA ALA A 121 5.91 29.19 14.71
C ALA A 121 4.85 28.11 14.48
N ALA A 122 5.22 26.85 14.26
CA ALA A 122 4.23 25.81 13.95
C ALA A 122 3.98 24.91 15.16
N ASP A 123 2.69 24.72 15.51
CA ASP A 123 2.27 23.73 16.47
C ASP A 123 2.86 22.35 16.12
N PRO A 124 3.42 21.61 17.09
CA PRO A 124 4.07 20.34 16.83
C PRO A 124 3.07 19.33 16.25
N LEU A 125 3.55 18.50 15.32
CA LEU A 125 2.81 17.36 14.83
C LEU A 125 3.47 16.07 15.33
N TYR A 126 2.62 15.14 15.74
CA TYR A 126 3.05 13.84 16.24
C TYR A 126 2.61 12.76 15.25
N PHE A 127 3.49 11.80 14.97
CA PHE A 127 3.31 10.75 13.97
C PHE A 127 3.39 9.38 14.64
N GLU A 128 2.28 8.65 14.66
CA GLU A 128 2.21 7.27 15.12
C GLU A 128 2.18 6.35 13.89
N HIS A 129 3.25 5.57 13.67
CA HIS A 129 3.26 4.51 12.67
C HIS A 129 2.35 3.37 13.10
N LEU A 130 1.37 3.03 12.27
CA LEU A 130 0.46 1.92 12.53
C LEU A 130 1.09 0.62 12.02
N PRO A 131 1.17 -0.42 12.89
CA PRO A 131 1.80 -1.69 12.53
C PRO A 131 1.07 -2.37 11.37
N MET A 132 1.76 -2.67 10.28
CA MET A 132 1.17 -3.26 9.07
C MET A 132 0.49 -4.61 9.30
N GLN A 133 0.88 -5.35 10.35
CA GLN A 133 0.23 -6.60 10.76
C GLN A 133 -1.16 -6.38 11.38
N GLN A 134 -1.42 -5.20 11.93
CA GLN A 134 -2.70 -4.82 12.55
C GLN A 134 -3.44 -3.77 11.73
N PHE A 135 -2.74 -3.09 10.84
CA PHE A 135 -3.29 -2.03 9.99
C PHE A 135 -2.76 -2.18 8.57
N VAL A 136 -3.38 -3.11 7.84
CA VAL A 136 -2.92 -3.52 6.50
C VAL A 136 -3.07 -2.38 5.50
N PRO A 137 -2.01 -2.03 4.75
CA PRO A 137 -2.02 -0.97 3.76
C PRO A 137 -2.98 -1.23 2.59
N ALA A 138 -3.23 -0.20 1.80
CA ALA A 138 -3.88 -0.39 0.51
C ALA A 138 -2.92 -1.08 -0.47
N ALA A 139 -3.44 -1.91 -1.35
CA ALA A 139 -2.63 -2.51 -2.42
C ALA A 139 -1.92 -1.43 -3.24
N GLY A 140 -0.61 -1.60 -3.43
CA GLY A 140 0.27 -0.65 -4.10
C GLY A 140 0.60 0.61 -3.30
N GLN A 141 0.24 0.70 -2.01
CA GLN A 141 0.63 1.85 -1.18
C GLN A 141 2.16 1.93 -1.09
N GLY A 142 2.70 3.14 -1.26
CA GLY A 142 4.14 3.39 -1.31
C GLY A 142 4.76 3.24 -2.70
N ILE A 143 4.09 2.60 -3.65
CA ILE A 143 4.61 2.34 -4.99
C ILE A 143 4.24 3.47 -5.96
N LEU A 144 5.21 3.91 -6.73
CA LEU A 144 5.01 4.75 -7.91
C LEU A 144 5.13 3.88 -9.18
N ALA A 145 4.18 4.04 -10.09
CA ALA A 145 4.23 3.43 -11.41
C ALA A 145 4.19 4.52 -12.49
N VAL A 146 4.99 4.35 -13.52
CA VAL A 146 5.04 5.25 -14.67
C VAL A 146 4.19 4.66 -15.78
N GLU A 147 3.17 5.39 -16.21
CA GLU A 147 2.35 5.02 -17.36
C GLU A 147 2.96 5.61 -18.63
N ILE A 148 3.09 4.80 -19.66
CA ILE A 148 3.64 5.17 -20.97
C ILE A 148 2.73 4.68 -22.09
N ARG A 149 2.93 5.20 -23.30
CA ARG A 149 2.36 4.58 -24.50
C ARG A 149 3.07 3.28 -24.81
N GLN A 150 2.30 2.30 -25.21
CA GLN A 150 2.82 0.99 -25.54
C GLN A 150 3.91 1.05 -26.61
N GLY A 151 5.10 0.52 -26.30
CA GLY A 151 6.25 0.50 -27.20
C GLY A 151 7.13 1.74 -27.15
N GLU A 152 6.76 2.80 -26.42
CA GLU A 152 7.60 4.00 -26.26
C GLU A 152 8.46 3.90 -24.99
N LEU A 153 9.61 4.60 -24.98
CA LEU A 153 10.51 4.81 -23.83
C LEU A 153 10.96 3.56 -23.06
N THR A 154 10.85 2.38 -23.66
CA THR A 154 11.08 1.08 -22.97
C THR A 154 12.46 1.00 -22.31
N GLU A 155 13.51 1.46 -23.01
CA GLU A 155 14.89 1.43 -22.48
C GLU A 155 15.07 2.34 -21.26
N ILE A 156 14.47 3.53 -21.30
CA ILE A 156 14.53 4.49 -20.19
C ILE A 156 13.76 3.93 -18.99
N MET A 157 12.62 3.30 -19.25
CA MET A 157 11.79 2.72 -18.19
C MET A 157 12.48 1.55 -17.48
N ARG A 158 13.24 0.74 -18.20
CA ARG A 158 14.05 -0.35 -17.61
C ARG A 158 15.05 0.16 -16.58
N ALA A 159 15.63 1.33 -16.80
CA ALA A 159 16.63 1.91 -15.90
C ALA A 159 16.11 2.27 -14.51
N ILE A 160 14.81 2.51 -14.37
CA ILE A 160 14.15 2.91 -13.11
C ILE A 160 13.19 1.85 -12.57
N HIS A 161 13.06 0.72 -13.27
CA HIS A 161 12.13 -0.34 -12.92
C HIS A 161 12.71 -1.25 -11.85
N SER A 162 11.92 -1.54 -10.79
CA SER A 162 12.20 -2.56 -9.78
C SER A 162 11.35 -3.80 -10.04
N VAL A 163 12.01 -4.92 -10.33
CA VAL A 163 11.39 -6.22 -10.57
C VAL A 163 10.76 -6.77 -9.29
N GLU A 164 11.40 -6.55 -8.14
CA GLU A 164 10.93 -6.95 -6.82
C GLU A 164 9.61 -6.24 -6.49
N THR A 165 9.60 -4.92 -6.66
CA THR A 165 8.39 -4.12 -6.41
C THR A 165 7.28 -4.45 -7.41
N GLU A 166 7.62 -4.79 -8.66
CA GLU A 166 6.63 -5.28 -9.64
C GLU A 166 5.97 -6.58 -9.18
N ALA A 167 6.74 -7.51 -8.63
CA ALA A 167 6.21 -8.76 -8.10
C ALA A 167 5.29 -8.53 -6.90
N GLU A 168 5.71 -7.71 -5.93
CA GLU A 168 4.88 -7.31 -4.80
C GLU A 168 3.56 -6.67 -5.25
N LEU A 169 3.65 -5.69 -6.16
CA LEU A 169 2.48 -5.01 -6.72
C LEU A 169 1.56 -5.97 -7.47
N THR A 170 2.13 -6.92 -8.23
CA THR A 170 1.38 -7.93 -8.97
C THR A 170 0.57 -8.82 -8.03
N ALA A 171 1.17 -9.30 -6.93
CA ALA A 171 0.46 -10.09 -5.93
C ALA A 171 -0.72 -9.32 -5.33
N GLU A 172 -0.47 -8.10 -4.88
CA GLU A 172 -1.49 -7.26 -4.25
C GLU A 172 -2.65 -6.93 -5.19
N ARG A 173 -2.36 -6.62 -6.46
CA ARG A 173 -3.37 -6.28 -7.46
C ARG A 173 -4.17 -7.49 -7.94
N GLU A 174 -3.50 -8.63 -8.16
CA GLU A 174 -4.16 -9.87 -8.54
C GLU A 174 -5.16 -10.29 -7.47
N PHE A 175 -4.77 -10.22 -6.18
CA PHE A 175 -5.67 -10.47 -5.05
C PHE A 175 -6.91 -9.58 -5.10
N LEU A 176 -6.74 -8.25 -5.28
CA LEU A 176 -7.87 -7.33 -5.41
C LEU A 176 -8.75 -7.65 -6.62
N THR A 177 -8.15 -8.03 -7.75
CA THR A 177 -8.87 -8.35 -8.99
C THR A 177 -9.76 -9.57 -8.79
N ILE A 178 -9.22 -10.64 -8.17
CA ILE A 178 -9.98 -11.88 -7.91
C ILE A 178 -11.16 -11.61 -6.97
N LEU A 179 -10.98 -10.75 -5.96
CA LEU A 179 -12.06 -10.37 -5.05
C LEU A 179 -13.07 -9.38 -5.67
N GLY A 180 -12.89 -8.96 -6.92
CA GLY A 180 -13.73 -7.96 -7.56
C GLY A 180 -13.61 -6.57 -6.91
N GLY A 181 -12.53 -6.32 -6.18
CA GLY A 181 -12.28 -5.08 -5.45
C GLY A 181 -11.63 -4.00 -6.30
N GLY A 182 -11.95 -2.74 -6.00
CA GLY A 182 -11.30 -1.53 -6.52
C GLY A 182 -10.76 -0.68 -5.38
N CYS A 183 -10.36 0.57 -5.68
CA CYS A 183 -9.81 1.52 -4.70
C CYS A 183 -10.72 1.80 -3.49
N ASN A 184 -12.01 1.48 -3.58
CA ASN A 184 -13.00 1.67 -2.51
C ASN A 184 -13.42 0.36 -1.84
N ALA A 185 -12.78 -0.76 -2.18
CA ALA A 185 -13.08 -2.03 -1.54
C ALA A 185 -12.67 -2.01 -0.05
N PRO A 186 -13.43 -2.68 0.82
CA PRO A 186 -13.11 -2.79 2.24
C PRO A 186 -11.99 -3.82 2.48
N CYS A 187 -10.89 -3.68 1.76
CA CYS A 187 -9.75 -4.58 1.84
C CYS A 187 -8.42 -3.85 1.74
N GLY A 188 -7.40 -4.48 2.29
CA GLY A 188 -6.00 -4.11 2.21
C GLY A 188 -5.17 -5.32 1.80
N ALA A 189 -4.01 -5.07 1.21
CA ALA A 189 -3.07 -6.11 0.84
C ALA A 189 -1.65 -5.54 0.87
N HIS A 190 -0.73 -6.28 1.46
CA HIS A 190 0.68 -5.94 1.49
C HIS A 190 1.52 -7.19 1.24
N CYS A 191 2.23 -7.19 0.14
CA CYS A 191 3.17 -8.24 -0.22
C CYS A 191 4.60 -7.76 0.02
N ARG A 192 5.47 -8.67 0.46
CA ARG A 192 6.89 -8.42 0.65
C ARG A 192 7.71 -9.58 0.13
N LEU A 193 8.73 -9.26 -0.65
CA LEU A 193 9.78 -10.17 -1.05
C LEU A 193 10.85 -10.22 0.04
N ASP A 194 11.16 -11.42 0.52
CA ASP A 194 12.35 -11.73 1.31
C ASP A 194 13.35 -12.45 0.41
N GLU A 195 14.38 -11.71 -0.02
CA GLU A 195 15.41 -12.24 -0.92
C GLU A 195 16.29 -13.29 -0.22
N ALA A 196 16.52 -13.14 1.09
CA ALA A 196 17.35 -14.06 1.86
C ALA A 196 16.70 -15.44 2.00
N GLU A 197 15.38 -15.45 2.19
CA GLU A 197 14.56 -16.67 2.31
C GLU A 197 14.00 -17.13 0.95
N ASN A 198 14.21 -16.39 -0.13
CA ASN A 198 13.64 -16.67 -1.45
C ASN A 198 12.11 -16.83 -1.39
N LYS A 199 11.45 -15.91 -0.70
CA LYS A 199 10.05 -16.03 -0.31
C LYS A 199 9.27 -14.75 -0.57
N LEU A 200 8.08 -14.90 -1.16
CA LEU A 200 7.04 -13.87 -1.16
C LEU A 200 6.07 -14.13 -0.01
N SER A 201 5.88 -13.13 0.83
CA SER A 201 4.89 -13.16 1.92
C SER A 201 3.84 -12.08 1.67
N MET A 202 2.58 -12.41 1.89
CA MET A 202 1.49 -11.45 1.71
C MET A 202 0.58 -11.46 2.93
N HIS A 203 0.27 -10.27 3.40
CA HIS A 203 -0.66 -10.03 4.49
C HIS A 203 -1.86 -9.25 3.97
N VAL A 204 -3.06 -9.74 4.24
CA VAL A 204 -4.29 -9.15 3.74
C VAL A 204 -5.29 -8.87 4.86
N MET A 205 -6.09 -7.85 4.65
CA MET A 205 -7.27 -7.53 5.45
C MET A 205 -8.46 -7.39 4.52
N TYR A 206 -9.58 -7.97 4.88
CA TYR A 206 -10.85 -7.80 4.18
C TYR A 206 -12.00 -7.76 5.18
N ALA A 207 -13.07 -7.08 4.83
CA ALA A 207 -14.28 -7.04 5.64
C ALA A 207 -15.48 -7.41 4.76
N ARG A 208 -15.98 -8.63 4.88
CA ARG A 208 -17.08 -9.16 4.06
C ARG A 208 -18.36 -8.35 4.22
N ASP A 209 -18.65 -8.00 5.46
CA ASP A 209 -19.84 -7.23 5.84
C ASP A 209 -19.60 -5.70 5.77
N GLY A 210 -18.41 -5.28 5.37
CA GLY A 210 -17.99 -3.88 5.32
C GLY A 210 -17.73 -3.26 6.70
N VAL A 211 -17.70 -4.05 7.76
CA VAL A 211 -17.60 -3.57 9.16
C VAL A 211 -16.50 -4.31 9.94
N HIS A 212 -16.53 -5.65 9.92
CA HIS A 212 -15.64 -6.47 10.73
C HIS A 212 -14.45 -6.95 9.89
N PRO A 213 -13.22 -6.48 10.18
CA PRO A 213 -12.05 -6.88 9.43
C PRO A 213 -11.58 -8.28 9.83
N GLU A 214 -11.27 -9.08 8.84
CA GLU A 214 -10.57 -10.35 8.97
C GLU A 214 -9.18 -10.21 8.37
N TYR A 215 -8.21 -10.91 8.95
CA TYR A 215 -6.81 -10.87 8.54
C TYR A 215 -6.33 -12.25 8.17
N ARG A 216 -5.58 -12.36 7.07
CA ARG A 216 -4.92 -13.60 6.64
C ARG A 216 -3.50 -13.30 6.17
N SER A 217 -2.64 -14.29 6.30
CA SER A 217 -1.26 -14.21 5.83
C SER A 217 -0.86 -15.53 5.21
N GLU A 218 -0.23 -15.45 4.06
CA GLU A 218 0.32 -16.60 3.36
C GLU A 218 1.70 -16.26 2.80
N ALA A 219 2.47 -17.28 2.49
CA ALA A 219 3.76 -17.13 1.86
C ALA A 219 4.02 -18.26 0.85
N VAL A 220 4.72 -17.94 -0.20
CA VAL A 220 5.18 -18.89 -1.21
C VAL A 220 6.70 -18.84 -1.34
N LEU A 221 7.35 -20.01 -1.33
CA LEU A 221 8.73 -20.13 -1.72
C LEU A 221 8.82 -20.04 -3.25
N LEU A 222 9.80 -19.32 -3.73
CA LEU A 222 10.02 -19.13 -5.14
C LEU A 222 10.92 -20.23 -5.71
N ASP A 223 10.57 -20.73 -6.86
CA ASP A 223 11.40 -21.69 -7.60
C ASP A 223 12.59 -20.94 -8.20
N GLY A 224 13.81 -21.40 -7.89
CA GLY A 224 15.04 -20.74 -8.33
C GLY A 224 15.66 -19.82 -7.26
N SER A 225 16.91 -19.45 -7.47
CA SER A 225 17.64 -18.61 -6.51
C SER A 225 17.52 -17.14 -6.88
N LEU A 226 16.99 -16.33 -5.95
CA LEU A 226 17.02 -14.87 -6.05
C LEU A 226 18.34 -14.27 -5.53
N LYS A 227 19.23 -15.10 -4.96
CA LYS A 227 20.51 -14.63 -4.40
C LYS A 227 21.39 -13.92 -5.42
N ASP A 228 21.18 -14.22 -6.70
CA ASP A 228 21.89 -13.60 -7.83
C ASP A 228 21.24 -12.28 -8.31
N LEU A 229 20.04 -11.95 -7.84
CA LEU A 229 19.30 -10.74 -8.27
C LEU A 229 20.07 -9.43 -8.01
N PRO A 230 20.61 -9.16 -6.80
CA PRO A 230 21.36 -7.94 -6.56
C PRO A 230 22.68 -7.88 -7.35
N GLU A 231 23.28 -9.04 -7.65
CA GLU A 231 24.48 -9.12 -8.47
C GLU A 231 24.16 -8.95 -9.96
N GLN A 232 23.04 -9.51 -10.41
CA GLN A 232 22.55 -9.35 -11.77
C GLN A 232 22.08 -7.92 -12.04
N GLN A 233 21.41 -7.28 -11.09
CA GLN A 233 21.02 -5.89 -11.17
C GLN A 233 22.25 -4.96 -11.19
N ARG A 234 23.24 -5.22 -10.36
CA ARG A 234 24.54 -4.52 -10.42
C ARG A 234 25.32 -4.80 -11.70
N LYS A 235 25.31 -6.03 -12.20
CA LYS A 235 25.89 -6.38 -13.52
C LYS A 235 25.14 -5.69 -14.65
N TRP A 236 23.84 -5.52 -14.54
CA TRP A 236 23.03 -4.79 -15.50
C TRP A 236 23.31 -3.28 -15.49
N GLU A 237 23.44 -2.68 -14.32
CA GLU A 237 23.87 -1.28 -14.13
C GLU A 237 25.30 -1.04 -14.67
N GLN A 238 26.19 -2.02 -14.47
CA GLN A 238 27.56 -2.00 -15.04
C GLN A 238 27.58 -2.30 -16.54
N ALA A 239 26.69 -3.14 -17.05
CA ALA A 239 26.61 -3.47 -18.48
C ALA A 239 25.94 -2.37 -19.31
N GLN A 240 25.14 -1.49 -18.70
CA GLN A 240 24.70 -0.24 -19.36
C GLN A 240 25.86 0.71 -19.67
N THR A 241 26.95 0.63 -18.90
CA THR A 241 28.18 1.38 -19.19
C THR A 241 29.08 0.69 -20.19
N ALA A 242 28.82 -0.62 -20.49
CA ALA A 242 29.59 -1.42 -21.45
C ALA A 242 28.61 -2.08 -22.46
N ALA A 243 28.54 -1.55 -23.67
CA ALA A 243 27.60 -1.87 -24.72
C ALA A 243 27.63 -3.33 -25.25
N THR A 244 27.26 -4.34 -24.42
CA THR A 244 27.07 -5.73 -24.87
C THR A 244 25.97 -6.43 -24.06
N GLY A 245 24.70 -6.18 -24.39
CA GLY A 245 23.56 -6.38 -23.48
C GLY A 245 22.70 -7.64 -23.64
N ALA A 246 22.98 -8.60 -24.53
CA ALA A 246 22.02 -9.68 -24.82
C ALA A 246 21.93 -10.76 -23.72
N ALA A 247 23.05 -11.27 -23.23
CA ALA A 247 23.06 -12.39 -22.27
C ALA A 247 22.56 -12.00 -20.85
N CYS A 248 22.68 -10.73 -20.46
CA CYS A 248 22.20 -10.25 -19.16
C CYS A 248 20.67 -10.05 -19.16
N ALA A 249 20.09 -9.73 -20.31
CA ALA A 249 18.64 -9.51 -20.45
C ALA A 249 17.82 -10.81 -20.25
N GLU A 250 18.33 -11.95 -20.74
CA GLU A 250 17.65 -13.25 -20.61
C GLU A 250 17.61 -13.75 -19.17
N SER A 251 18.69 -13.57 -18.38
CA SER A 251 18.72 -13.99 -16.97
C SER A 251 17.78 -13.14 -16.10
N THR A 252 17.73 -11.84 -16.34
CA THR A 252 16.83 -10.93 -15.62
C THR A 252 15.37 -11.20 -15.93
N GLU A 253 15.02 -11.50 -17.20
CA GLU A 253 13.65 -11.85 -17.57
C GLU A 253 13.22 -13.20 -16.98
N SER A 254 14.11 -14.18 -16.88
CA SER A 254 13.84 -15.47 -16.22
C SER A 254 13.52 -15.28 -14.74
N VAL A 255 14.29 -14.47 -14.03
CA VAL A 255 14.03 -14.14 -12.61
C VAL A 255 12.71 -13.37 -12.46
N ARG A 256 12.49 -12.39 -13.32
CA ARG A 256 11.23 -11.64 -13.34
C ARG A 256 10.02 -12.55 -13.51
N MET A 257 10.08 -13.52 -14.45
CA MET A 257 9.00 -14.49 -14.66
C MET A 257 8.77 -15.40 -13.45
N THR A 258 9.83 -15.84 -12.77
CA THR A 258 9.72 -16.61 -11.52
C THR A 258 9.00 -15.81 -10.45
N LEU A 259 9.39 -14.55 -10.22
CA LEU A 259 8.76 -13.65 -9.25
C LEU A 259 7.28 -13.41 -9.56
N LEU A 260 6.95 -13.11 -10.82
CA LEU A 260 5.57 -12.85 -11.23
C LEU A 260 4.69 -14.11 -11.13
N THR A 261 5.23 -15.28 -11.40
CA THR A 261 4.52 -16.56 -11.25
C THR A 261 4.22 -16.83 -9.78
N GLY A 262 5.22 -16.68 -8.91
CA GLY A 262 5.05 -16.80 -7.46
C GLY A 262 4.04 -15.79 -6.90
N ALA A 263 4.11 -14.53 -7.35
CA ALA A 263 3.19 -13.47 -6.95
C ALA A 263 1.73 -13.79 -7.29
N LYS A 264 1.47 -14.27 -8.51
CA LYS A 264 0.12 -14.66 -8.94
C LYS A 264 -0.39 -15.89 -8.20
N LYS A 265 0.47 -16.87 -7.94
CA LYS A 265 0.13 -18.04 -7.14
C LYS A 265 -0.30 -17.64 -5.74
N LEU A 266 0.52 -16.86 -5.03
CA LEU A 266 0.25 -16.38 -3.67
C LEU A 266 -1.09 -15.63 -3.58
N ALA A 267 -1.36 -14.77 -4.57
CA ALA A 267 -2.61 -14.02 -4.64
C ALA A 267 -3.84 -14.94 -4.78
N ARG A 268 -3.75 -15.98 -5.61
CA ARG A 268 -4.83 -16.95 -5.82
C ARG A 268 -5.06 -17.79 -4.57
N ASP A 269 -4.00 -18.31 -3.96
CA ASP A 269 -4.09 -19.13 -2.74
C ASP A 269 -4.78 -18.34 -1.62
N LEU A 270 -4.41 -17.08 -1.40
CA LEU A 270 -5.07 -16.20 -0.45
C LEU A 270 -6.53 -15.89 -0.82
N ALA A 271 -6.81 -15.65 -2.10
CA ALA A 271 -8.16 -15.36 -2.55
C ALA A 271 -9.08 -16.60 -2.40
N GLU A 272 -8.57 -17.82 -2.60
CA GLU A 272 -9.29 -19.06 -2.36
C GLU A 272 -9.61 -19.25 -0.88
N ILE A 273 -8.63 -19.02 0.03
CA ILE A 273 -8.84 -19.06 1.48
C ILE A 273 -9.94 -18.08 1.88
N VAL A 274 -9.85 -16.84 1.40
CA VAL A 274 -10.84 -15.80 1.67
C VAL A 274 -12.21 -16.15 1.10
N SER A 275 -12.28 -16.83 -0.06
CA SER A 275 -13.54 -17.21 -0.71
C SER A 275 -14.16 -18.47 -0.11
N SER A 276 -13.35 -19.45 0.34
CA SER A 276 -13.81 -20.73 0.88
C SER A 276 -14.50 -20.61 2.24
N ASP A 277 -14.17 -19.60 3.02
CA ASP A 277 -14.80 -19.31 4.31
C ASP A 277 -16.27 -18.81 4.19
N GLY A 278 -16.89 -18.93 3.01
CA GLY A 278 -18.29 -18.60 2.70
C GLY A 278 -18.42 -17.74 1.45
N PHE A 279 -19.39 -18.04 0.60
CA PHE A 279 -19.63 -17.42 -0.70
C PHE A 279 -19.33 -15.92 -0.74
N PHE A 280 -18.28 -15.52 -1.46
CA PHE A 280 -17.98 -14.13 -1.78
C PHE A 280 -18.92 -13.67 -2.90
N THR A 281 -20.10 -13.22 -2.53
CA THR A 281 -20.85 -12.28 -3.37
C THR A 281 -20.81 -10.94 -2.69
N PHE A 282 -20.07 -9.99 -3.24
CA PHE A 282 -20.28 -8.60 -2.92
C PHE A 282 -21.75 -8.26 -3.24
N GLN A 283 -22.62 -8.34 -2.24
CA GLN A 283 -23.94 -7.76 -2.39
C GLN A 283 -23.78 -6.24 -2.39
N SER A 284 -24.30 -5.58 -3.41
CA SER A 284 -24.42 -4.13 -3.47
C SER A 284 -25.29 -3.64 -2.30
N THR A 285 -24.65 -3.34 -1.19
CA THR A 285 -25.32 -2.64 -0.12
C THR A 285 -25.24 -1.16 -0.46
N LYS A 286 -26.39 -0.57 -0.81
CA LYS A 286 -26.51 0.89 -0.91
C LYS A 286 -26.28 1.47 0.46
N ILE A 287 -25.06 1.91 0.74
CA ILE A 287 -24.76 2.69 1.94
C ILE A 287 -25.28 4.10 1.65
N PHE A 288 -26.38 4.46 2.26
CA PHE A 288 -26.97 5.80 2.18
C PHE A 288 -26.11 6.74 3.02
N VAL A 289 -25.20 7.49 2.38
CA VAL A 289 -24.54 8.64 2.98
C VAL A 289 -25.42 9.84 2.66
N PRO A 290 -25.97 10.57 3.66
CA PRO A 290 -26.79 11.75 3.38
C PRO A 290 -25.88 12.79 2.69
N SER A 291 -26.12 13.01 1.43
CA SER A 291 -25.66 14.06 0.53
C SER A 291 -24.93 13.66 -0.76
N ARG A 292 -24.53 12.42 -1.02
CA ARG A 292 -24.17 11.96 -2.39
C ARG A 292 -24.32 10.45 -2.53
N ARG A 293 -25.00 10.02 -3.60
CA ARG A 293 -25.20 8.61 -3.97
C ARG A 293 -23.88 8.01 -4.47
N TYR A 294 -23.34 7.05 -3.73
CA TYR A 294 -22.36 6.11 -4.26
C TYR A 294 -23.06 4.79 -4.50
N VAL A 295 -23.03 4.33 -5.74
CA VAL A 295 -23.55 3.01 -6.10
C VAL A 295 -22.38 2.05 -6.04
N ILE A 296 -22.38 1.14 -5.09
CA ILE A 296 -21.47 -0.01 -5.08
C ILE A 296 -22.20 -1.10 -5.88
N TYR A 297 -21.64 -1.47 -7.04
CA TYR A 297 -22.19 -2.55 -7.86
C TYR A 297 -21.72 -3.90 -7.31
N SER A 298 -22.67 -4.80 -7.08
CA SER A 298 -22.45 -6.22 -6.98
C SER A 298 -22.97 -6.88 -8.26
N SER A 299 -22.16 -7.72 -8.88
CA SER A 299 -22.66 -8.65 -9.88
C SER A 299 -23.23 -9.87 -9.16
N LYS A 300 -24.55 -10.10 -9.26
CA LYS A 300 -25.12 -11.43 -9.08
C LYS A 300 -24.98 -12.19 -10.39
N SER A 301 -24.36 -13.33 -10.36
CA SER A 301 -24.67 -14.41 -11.30
C SER A 301 -25.84 -15.21 -10.79
#